data_9abf39f0f68531e8ac4ac7690b354f1d
#
_entry.id   9abf39f0f68531e8ac4ac7690b354f1d
#
_cell.length_a   1.000
_cell.length_b   1.000
_cell.length_c   1.000
_cell.angle_alpha   90.00
_cell.angle_beta   90.00
_cell.angle_gamma   90.00
#
_symmetry.space_group_name_H-M   'P 1'
#
loop_
_entity.id
_entity.type
_entity.pdbx_description
1 polymer ?
#
loop_
_entity_poly.entity_id
_entity_poly.type
_entity_poly.pdbx_seq_one_letter_code
_entity_poly.pdbx_strand_id
1 'polypeptide(L)'
;GGASQAVQYALAERDIPFALVSRDASKGNYTYDNLPCEVVEESRLIVNASPVGTYPRVDDAPRIPYGYVTPEHYMLDLVYNPSLTQFLAYGQQRGAHVLNGRTMFVGQAEAAWRIWNER
;
A
#
# COMPACT_ATOMS: atom_id res chain seq x y z
N GLY A 1 -10.70 -6.81 -5.25
CA GLY A 1 -11.78 -7.19 -4.38
C GLY A 1 -12.39 -6.03 -3.64
N GLY A 2 -13.24 -6.35 -2.67
CA GLY A 2 -13.97 -5.34 -1.92
C GLY A 2 -13.09 -4.37 -1.16
N ALA A 3 -11.98 -4.85 -0.59
CA ALA A 3 -11.05 -4.00 0.14
C ALA A 3 -10.42 -2.96 -0.79
N SER A 4 -9.99 -3.38 -1.98
CA SER A 4 -9.42 -2.46 -2.96
C SER A 4 -10.43 -1.39 -3.38
N GLN A 5 -11.68 -1.80 -3.62
CA GLN A 5 -12.73 -0.86 -4.01
C GLN A 5 -13.01 0.16 -2.91
N ALA A 6 -13.00 -0.26 -1.65
CA ALA A 6 -13.22 0.63 -0.52
C ALA A 6 -12.10 1.68 -0.42
N VAL A 7 -10.85 1.28 -0.61
CA VAL A 7 -9.72 2.21 -0.60
C VAL A 7 -9.83 3.20 -1.77
N GLN A 8 -10.13 2.71 -2.96
CA GLN A 8 -10.28 3.56 -4.14
C GLN A 8 -11.38 4.59 -3.92
N TYR A 9 -12.51 4.17 -3.37
CA TYR A 9 -13.62 5.07 -3.08
C TYR A 9 -13.19 6.16 -2.09
N ALA A 10 -12.52 5.78 -1.02
CA ALA A 10 -12.07 6.73 0.01
C ALA A 10 -11.10 7.77 -0.57
N LEU A 11 -10.18 7.33 -1.43
CA LEU A 11 -9.24 8.25 -2.07
C LEU A 11 -9.94 9.19 -3.04
N ALA A 12 -10.87 8.64 -3.83
CA ALA A 12 -11.62 9.44 -4.81
C ALA A 12 -12.49 10.50 -4.13
N GLU A 13 -13.12 10.17 -3.00
CA GLU A 13 -13.92 11.14 -2.25
C GLU A 13 -13.09 12.34 -1.77
N ARG A 14 -11.81 12.15 -1.58
CA ARG A 14 -10.90 13.20 -1.09
C ARG A 14 -10.09 13.83 -2.20
N ASP A 15 -10.45 13.54 -3.45
CA ASP A 15 -9.72 14.03 -4.62
C ASP A 15 -8.24 13.71 -4.60
N ILE A 16 -7.88 12.54 -4.04
CA ILE A 16 -6.50 12.05 -4.00
C ILE A 16 -6.27 11.19 -5.23
N PRO A 17 -5.42 11.59 -6.17
CA PRO A 17 -5.11 10.76 -7.33
C PRO A 17 -4.34 9.50 -6.91
N PHE A 18 -4.62 8.40 -7.57
CA PHE A 18 -3.93 7.14 -7.29
C PHE A 18 -3.72 6.33 -8.57
N ALA A 19 -2.76 5.42 -8.53
CA ALA A 19 -2.56 4.42 -9.56
C ALA A 19 -2.88 3.05 -8.97
N LEU A 20 -3.52 2.20 -9.75
CA LEU A 20 -3.90 0.86 -9.34
C LEU A 20 -2.99 -0.15 -10.00
N VAL A 21 -2.39 -1.03 -9.21
CA VAL A 21 -1.56 -2.12 -9.69
C VAL A 21 -2.34 -3.42 -9.53
N SER A 22 -2.44 -4.19 -10.58
CA SER A 22 -3.20 -5.45 -10.59
C SER A 22 -2.45 -6.51 -11.37
N ARG A 23 -2.67 -7.77 -11.03
CA ARG A 23 -2.16 -8.88 -11.86
C ARG A 23 -2.85 -8.93 -13.22
N ASP A 24 -4.06 -8.38 -13.29
CA ASP A 24 -4.84 -8.33 -14.52
C ASP A 24 -4.69 -6.92 -15.13
N ALA A 25 -4.05 -6.85 -16.30
CA ALA A 25 -3.77 -5.58 -16.97
C ALA A 25 -5.04 -4.80 -17.30
N SER A 26 -6.19 -5.45 -17.43
CA SER A 26 -7.45 -4.80 -17.74
C SER A 26 -8.07 -4.12 -16.51
N LYS A 27 -7.56 -4.39 -15.29
CA LYS A 27 -8.13 -3.94 -14.03
C LYS A 27 -7.28 -2.90 -13.30
N GLY A 28 -6.16 -2.50 -13.86
CA GLY A 28 -5.29 -1.53 -13.21
C GLY A 28 -4.57 -0.65 -14.19
N ASN A 29 -3.90 0.37 -13.67
CA ASN A 29 -3.07 1.25 -14.47
C ASN A 29 -1.76 0.55 -14.85
N TYR A 30 -1.30 -0.34 -13.99
CA TYR A 30 -0.07 -1.11 -14.18
C TYR A 30 -0.27 -2.55 -13.73
N THR A 31 0.53 -3.47 -14.28
CA THR A 31 0.73 -4.79 -13.68
C THR A 31 1.99 -4.73 -12.83
N TYR A 32 2.24 -5.78 -12.04
CA TYR A 32 3.48 -5.85 -11.27
C TYR A 32 4.71 -5.93 -12.18
N ASP A 33 4.54 -6.49 -13.38
CA ASP A 33 5.66 -6.64 -14.33
C ASP A 33 6.04 -5.33 -15.01
N ASN A 34 5.09 -4.40 -15.19
CA ASN A 34 5.35 -3.16 -15.90
C ASN A 34 5.28 -1.92 -15.02
N LEU A 35 5.20 -2.09 -13.70
CA LEU A 35 5.17 -0.97 -12.75
C LEU A 35 6.50 -0.24 -12.77
N PRO A 36 6.54 1.05 -13.19
CA PRO A 36 7.79 1.79 -13.19
C PRO A 36 8.26 2.07 -11.76
N CYS A 37 9.57 2.00 -11.55
CA CYS A 37 10.17 2.31 -10.25
C CYS A 37 9.85 3.72 -9.80
N GLU A 38 9.77 4.67 -10.74
CA GLU A 38 9.48 6.07 -10.46
C GLU A 38 8.09 6.24 -9.84
N VAL A 39 7.12 5.40 -10.24
CA VAL A 39 5.78 5.45 -9.66
C VAL A 39 5.83 5.10 -8.18
N VAL A 40 6.60 4.09 -7.81
CA VAL A 40 6.79 3.73 -6.38
C VAL A 40 7.51 4.85 -5.65
N GLU A 41 8.59 5.35 -6.22
CA GLU A 41 9.39 6.41 -5.60
C GLU A 41 8.56 7.66 -5.31
N GLU A 42 7.68 8.03 -6.24
CA GLU A 42 6.87 9.24 -6.14
C GLU A 42 5.57 9.05 -5.36
N SER A 43 5.15 7.81 -5.12
CA SER A 43 3.91 7.50 -4.43
C SER A 43 4.17 7.35 -2.94
N ARG A 44 3.99 8.41 -2.19
CA ARG A 44 4.30 8.41 -0.76
C ARG A 44 3.40 7.48 0.06
N LEU A 45 2.18 7.21 -0.39
CA LEU A 45 1.31 6.23 0.26
C LEU A 45 1.19 5.01 -0.64
N ILE A 46 1.58 3.87 -0.13
CA ILE A 46 1.50 2.58 -0.84
C ILE A 46 0.61 1.66 -0.03
N VAL A 47 -0.45 1.16 -0.64
CA VAL A 47 -1.44 0.32 0.03
C VAL A 47 -1.45 -1.07 -0.60
N ASN A 48 -1.27 -2.11 0.22
CA ASN A 48 -1.56 -3.48 -0.21
C ASN A 48 -3.02 -3.79 0.13
N ALA A 49 -3.87 -3.76 -0.88
CA ALA A 49 -5.29 -4.09 -0.75
C ALA A 49 -5.59 -5.50 -1.26
N SER A 50 -4.55 -6.29 -1.55
CA SER A 50 -4.66 -7.68 -1.97
C SER A 50 -4.54 -8.60 -0.75
N PRO A 51 -4.90 -9.90 -0.87
CA PRO A 51 -4.69 -10.86 0.22
C PRO A 51 -3.26 -11.39 0.30
N VAL A 52 -2.34 -10.91 -0.53
CA VAL A 52 -0.95 -11.41 -0.55
C VAL A 52 -0.27 -11.13 0.78
N GLY A 53 0.30 -12.17 1.38
CA GLY A 53 0.95 -12.10 2.69
C GLY A 53 0.08 -12.55 3.84
N THR A 54 -1.20 -12.87 3.57
CA THR A 54 -2.12 -13.40 4.59
C THR A 54 -1.68 -14.79 5.04
N TYR A 55 -1.77 -15.04 6.35
CA TYR A 55 -1.54 -16.37 6.91
C TYR A 55 -2.35 -17.42 6.14
N PRO A 56 -1.78 -18.61 5.81
CA PRO A 56 -0.46 -19.09 6.23
C PRO A 56 0.70 -18.71 5.33
N ARG A 57 0.48 -18.00 4.23
CA ARG A 57 1.54 -17.66 3.26
C ARG A 57 2.21 -16.34 3.64
N VAL A 58 2.75 -16.33 4.84
CA VAL A 58 3.27 -15.12 5.48
C VAL A 58 4.58 -14.61 4.86
N ASP A 59 5.26 -15.44 4.07
CA ASP A 59 6.49 -15.04 3.40
C ASP A 59 6.24 -14.33 2.07
N ASP A 60 5.00 -14.32 1.61
CA ASP A 60 4.64 -13.67 0.35
C ASP A 60 4.47 -12.17 0.54
N ALA A 61 4.81 -11.42 -0.49
CA ALA A 61 4.59 -9.98 -0.54
C ALA A 61 4.26 -9.56 -1.98
N PRO A 62 3.53 -8.46 -2.18
CA PRO A 62 3.37 -7.92 -3.52
C PRO A 62 4.73 -7.62 -4.15
N ARG A 63 4.89 -7.91 -5.43
CA ARG A 63 6.17 -7.79 -6.12
C ARG A 63 6.39 -6.37 -6.64
N ILE A 64 6.52 -5.43 -5.74
CA ILE A 64 6.85 -4.05 -6.08
C ILE A 64 8.34 -3.80 -5.86
N PRO A 65 8.92 -2.77 -6.49
CA PRO A 65 10.35 -2.46 -6.29
C PRO A 65 10.59 -1.76 -4.96
N TYR A 66 10.76 -2.52 -3.89
CA TYR A 66 10.93 -2.01 -2.52
C TYR A 66 12.18 -1.14 -2.35
N GLY A 67 13.17 -1.29 -3.23
CA GLY A 67 14.37 -0.47 -3.18
C GLY A 67 14.12 1.02 -3.36
N TYR A 68 12.95 1.39 -3.88
CA TYR A 68 12.57 2.79 -4.09
C TYR A 68 11.70 3.35 -2.96
N VAL A 69 11.47 2.56 -1.93
CA VAL A 69 10.79 3.01 -0.71
C VAL A 69 11.79 3.75 0.17
N THR A 70 11.37 4.86 0.75
CA THR A 70 12.20 5.76 1.56
C THR A 70 11.53 6.04 2.90
N PRO A 71 12.23 6.68 3.85
CA PRO A 71 11.61 7.09 5.12
C PRO A 71 10.44 8.05 4.98
N GLU A 72 10.23 8.66 3.83
CA GLU A 72 9.10 9.55 3.60
C GLU A 72 7.85 8.80 3.16
N HIS A 73 7.95 7.51 2.89
CA HIS A 73 6.81 6.69 2.49
C HIS A 73 5.97 6.25 3.68
N TYR A 74 4.67 6.12 3.42
CA TYR A 74 3.72 5.47 4.31
C TYR A 74 3.24 4.20 3.62
N MET A 75 3.32 3.07 4.31
CA MET A 75 2.90 1.79 3.76
C MET A 75 1.79 1.22 4.63
N LEU A 76 0.68 0.89 4.00
CA LEU A 76 -0.52 0.38 4.66
C LEU A 76 -0.84 -0.99 4.09
N ASP A 77 -0.95 -1.99 4.95
CA ASP A 77 -1.36 -3.32 4.53
C ASP A 77 -2.71 -3.64 5.15
N LEU A 78 -3.69 -3.95 4.33
CA LEU A 78 -5.02 -4.33 4.80
C LEU A 78 -5.03 -5.73 5.39
N VAL A 79 -4.01 -6.54 5.10
CA VAL A 79 -3.79 -7.81 5.79
C VAL A 79 -3.48 -7.53 7.26
N TYR A 80 -4.13 -8.25 8.16
CA TYR A 80 -3.90 -8.07 9.60
C TYR A 80 -3.38 -9.33 10.29
N ASN A 81 -3.33 -10.43 9.60
CA ASN A 81 -2.76 -11.69 10.11
C ASN A 81 -1.78 -12.24 9.07
N PRO A 82 -0.49 -12.10 9.31
CA PRO A 82 0.19 -11.62 10.53
C PRO A 82 0.10 -10.10 10.72
N SER A 83 0.36 -9.63 11.93
CA SER A 83 0.33 -8.18 12.22
C SER A 83 1.46 -7.42 11.53
N LEU A 84 2.62 -8.06 11.35
CA LEU A 84 3.70 -7.52 10.53
C LEU A 84 3.87 -8.42 9.32
N THR A 85 3.30 -8.00 8.20
CA THR A 85 3.43 -8.72 6.94
C THR A 85 4.82 -8.50 6.34
N GLN A 86 5.18 -9.35 5.38
CA GLN A 86 6.45 -9.17 4.66
C GLN A 86 6.49 -7.84 3.92
N PHE A 87 5.37 -7.41 3.36
CA PHE A 87 5.22 -6.09 2.73
C PHE A 87 5.62 -4.97 3.70
N LEU A 88 5.07 -4.99 4.91
CA LEU A 88 5.39 -3.98 5.91
C LEU A 88 6.81 -4.12 6.45
N ALA A 89 7.30 -5.36 6.59
CA ALA A 89 8.68 -5.59 7.04
C ALA A 89 9.69 -4.97 6.06
N TYR A 90 9.47 -5.14 4.77
CA TYR A 90 10.32 -4.51 3.76
C TYR A 90 10.28 -2.98 3.88
N GLY A 91 9.09 -2.43 4.12
CA GLY A 91 8.94 -0.99 4.34
C GLY A 91 9.72 -0.50 5.55
N GLN A 92 9.62 -1.22 6.67
CA GLN A 92 10.37 -0.87 7.88
C GLN A 92 11.88 -0.90 7.66
N GLN A 93 12.37 -1.87 6.91
CA GLN A 93 13.79 -1.96 6.57
C GLN A 93 14.27 -0.74 5.79
N ARG A 94 13.36 -0.09 5.07
CA ARG A 94 13.66 1.13 4.30
C ARG A 94 13.35 2.39 5.09
N GLY A 95 12.93 2.26 6.35
CA GLY A 95 12.61 3.40 7.21
C GLY A 95 11.22 3.97 7.03
N ALA A 96 10.37 3.35 6.23
CA ALA A 96 9.02 3.83 5.97
C ALA A 96 8.12 3.71 7.20
N HIS A 97 7.09 4.52 7.24
CA HIS A 97 6.04 4.42 8.25
C HIS A 97 5.06 3.32 7.83
N VAL A 98 4.71 2.41 8.75
CA VAL A 98 3.88 1.26 8.42
C VAL A 98 2.66 1.16 9.33
N LEU A 99 1.53 0.75 8.74
CA LEU A 99 0.28 0.47 9.45
C LEU A 99 -0.30 -0.84 8.91
N ASN A 100 -0.87 -1.65 9.80
CA ASN A 100 -1.50 -2.90 9.38
C ASN A 100 -3.03 -2.80 9.42
N GLY A 101 -3.71 -3.83 8.88
CA GLY A 101 -5.16 -3.84 8.77
C GLY A 101 -5.89 -3.97 10.10
N ARG A 102 -5.21 -4.47 11.15
CA ARG A 102 -5.83 -4.61 12.47
C ARG A 102 -6.13 -3.26 13.11
N THR A 103 -5.23 -2.30 12.93
CA THR A 103 -5.38 -0.95 13.46
C THR A 103 -5.96 0.01 12.43
N MET A 104 -6.14 -0.47 11.20
CA MET A 104 -6.51 0.37 10.09
C MET A 104 -8.03 0.51 9.99
N PHE A 105 -8.46 1.72 9.82
CA PHE A 105 -9.77 2.06 9.29
C PHE A 105 -9.62 3.37 8.52
N VAL A 106 -10.66 3.73 7.77
CA VAL A 106 -10.58 4.88 6.86
C VAL A 106 -10.07 6.14 7.56
N GLY A 107 -10.50 6.37 8.81
CA GLY A 107 -10.08 7.53 9.58
C GLY A 107 -8.58 7.56 9.86
N GLN A 108 -7.97 6.41 10.13
CA GLN A 108 -6.52 6.33 10.37
C GLN A 108 -5.73 6.58 9.08
N ALA A 109 -6.20 6.02 7.97
CA ALA A 109 -5.57 6.28 6.68
C ALA A 109 -5.64 7.77 6.33
N GLU A 110 -6.78 8.40 6.61
CA GLU A 110 -6.97 9.82 6.41
C GLU A 110 -6.06 10.65 7.30
N ALA A 111 -5.90 10.27 8.56
CA ALA A 111 -5.01 10.94 9.50
C ALA A 111 -3.55 10.85 9.03
N ALA A 112 -3.12 9.68 8.57
CA ALA A 112 -1.78 9.50 8.03
C ALA A 112 -1.56 10.38 6.80
N TRP A 113 -2.55 10.46 5.93
CA TRP A 113 -2.50 11.33 4.76
C TRP A 113 -2.39 12.79 5.14
N ARG A 114 -3.17 13.23 6.13
CA ARG A 114 -3.11 14.62 6.60
C ARG A 114 -1.76 14.97 7.21
N ILE A 115 -1.21 14.10 8.04
CA ILE A 115 0.12 14.30 8.61
C ILE A 115 1.15 14.52 7.52
N TRP A 116 1.06 13.72 6.48
CA TRP A 116 1.97 13.83 5.36
C TRP A 116 1.80 15.15 4.60
N ASN A 117 0.56 15.59 4.37
CA ASN A 117 0.31 16.82 3.62
C ASN A 117 0.62 18.09 4.42
N GLU A 118 0.60 18.02 5.74
CA GLU A 118 0.88 19.17 6.61
C GLU A 118 2.38 19.44 6.79
N ARG A 119 3.21 18.54 6.30
CA ARG A 119 4.66 18.77 6.31
C ARG A 119 5.06 19.84 5.27
#